data_7547342311d0947c077fd268a5a90361
#
_entry.id   7547342311d0947c077fd268a5a90361
#
_cell.length_a   1.000
_cell.length_b   1.000
_cell.length_c   1.000
_cell.angle_alpha   90.00
_cell.angle_beta   90.00
_cell.angle_gamma   90.00
#
_symmetry.space_group_name_H-M   'P 1'
#
loop_
_entity.id
_entity.type
_entity.pdbx_description
1 polymer ?
#
loop_
_entity_poly.entity_id
_entity_poly.type
_entity_poly.pdbx_seq_one_letter_code
_entity_poly.pdbx_strand_id
1 'polypeptide(L)'
;MQHHYADINGIRMHYVTHGAGEPIIFLHGFPEYWGAWKKELNDLGKDHYVIAPDLRGYNLTSRPQKVEDYHIKHLVEDVRALMQHLGLKKSSIVCQDWGALLGWSFLLRHPDLVTRFVTINITHPALFDRELRENPRQQLAAQYMLVFASPQAEPQLMGDDFAWAKQAVINDARAHGAILSEDDVAEWVASWRQPGAITAGLNYYRAAKMGPPDGEGHPGGSNLLEGLKPDQYVVHTPVLFIHGEQDTYLLADGQRGLKELVPNLTIRRLPDATHWVALEKPREVSQFVREFLRGQG
;
A
#
# COMPACT_ATOMS: atom_id res chain seq x y z
N MET A 1 -3.49 -20.44 6.17
CA MET A 1 -4.36 -19.27 5.94
C MET A 1 -5.69 -19.74 5.38
N GLN A 2 -6.77 -19.02 5.67
CA GLN A 2 -8.11 -19.31 5.17
C GLN A 2 -8.50 -18.27 4.14
N HIS A 3 -9.06 -18.70 3.02
CA HIS A 3 -9.51 -17.85 1.91
C HIS A 3 -11.00 -17.58 2.01
N HIS A 4 -11.40 -16.34 1.85
CA HIS A 4 -12.77 -15.88 1.98
C HIS A 4 -13.16 -14.93 0.84
N TYR A 5 -14.46 -14.73 0.67
CA TYR A 5 -15.02 -13.71 -0.21
C TYR A 5 -16.13 -12.94 0.53
N ALA A 6 -16.21 -11.65 0.27
CA ALA A 6 -17.28 -10.77 0.75
C ALA A 6 -17.84 -9.94 -0.39
N ASP A 7 -19.17 -9.91 -0.51
CA ASP A 7 -19.85 -8.98 -1.42
C ASP A 7 -20.07 -7.67 -0.66
N ILE A 8 -19.21 -6.69 -0.90
CA ILE A 8 -19.15 -5.42 -0.20
C ILE A 8 -18.92 -4.27 -1.17
N ASN A 9 -19.50 -3.11 -0.89
CA ASN A 9 -19.28 -1.88 -1.66
C ASN A 9 -19.33 -2.07 -3.19
N GLY A 10 -20.23 -2.94 -3.68
CA GLY A 10 -20.43 -3.21 -5.12
C GLY A 10 -19.35 -4.07 -5.78
N ILE A 11 -18.48 -4.70 -4.99
CA ILE A 11 -17.48 -5.67 -5.47
C ILE A 11 -17.54 -6.97 -4.69
N ARG A 12 -17.10 -8.05 -5.29
CA ARG A 12 -16.76 -9.29 -4.59
C ARG A 12 -15.29 -9.25 -4.24
N MET A 13 -14.99 -8.98 -2.97
CA MET A 13 -13.64 -8.90 -2.44
C MET A 13 -13.16 -10.27 -1.96
N HIS A 14 -12.00 -10.69 -2.44
CA HIS A 14 -11.25 -11.81 -1.86
C HIS A 14 -10.36 -11.31 -0.72
N TYR A 15 -10.27 -12.07 0.36
CA TYR A 15 -9.34 -11.82 1.45
C TYR A 15 -8.90 -13.12 2.13
N VAL A 16 -7.75 -13.07 2.77
CA VAL A 16 -7.26 -14.18 3.59
C VAL A 16 -7.24 -13.79 5.06
N THR A 17 -7.42 -14.80 5.93
CA THR A 17 -7.31 -14.63 7.38
C THR A 17 -6.43 -15.70 7.98
N HIS A 18 -5.81 -15.38 9.12
CA HIS A 18 -5.06 -16.33 9.91
C HIS A 18 -5.03 -15.90 11.39
N GLY A 19 -4.95 -16.91 12.30
CA GLY A 19 -4.82 -16.66 13.73
C GLY A 19 -6.09 -16.20 14.42
N ALA A 20 -5.94 -15.67 15.63
CA ALA A 20 -6.99 -15.15 16.48
C ALA A 20 -6.40 -14.11 17.45
N GLY A 21 -7.24 -13.19 17.96
CA GLY A 21 -6.84 -12.11 18.86
C GLY A 21 -7.21 -10.74 18.32
N GLU A 22 -6.42 -9.73 18.66
CA GLU A 22 -6.64 -8.37 18.17
C GLU A 22 -6.46 -8.29 16.65
N PRO A 23 -7.38 -7.61 15.92
CA PRO A 23 -7.34 -7.59 14.46
C PRO A 23 -6.24 -6.69 13.90
N ILE A 24 -5.59 -7.18 12.84
CA ILE A 24 -4.66 -6.42 12.02
C ILE A 24 -5.05 -6.58 10.55
N ILE A 25 -5.31 -5.48 9.85
CA ILE A 25 -5.56 -5.47 8.41
C ILE A 25 -4.28 -5.09 7.68
N PHE A 26 -3.88 -5.92 6.70
CA PHE A 26 -2.71 -5.72 5.86
C PHE A 26 -3.15 -5.25 4.47
N LEU A 27 -2.66 -4.09 4.02
CA LEU A 27 -2.99 -3.52 2.71
C LEU A 27 -1.75 -3.53 1.83
N HIS A 28 -1.81 -4.28 0.74
CA HIS A 28 -0.72 -4.43 -0.24
C HIS A 28 -0.69 -3.27 -1.25
N GLY A 29 0.39 -3.17 -2.02
CA GLY A 29 0.59 -2.15 -3.03
C GLY A 29 0.40 -2.61 -4.48
N PHE A 30 1.03 -1.89 -5.40
CA PHE A 30 1.06 -2.19 -6.83
C PHE A 30 2.47 -2.66 -7.25
N PRO A 31 2.61 -3.68 -8.06
CA PRO A 31 1.58 -4.61 -8.56
C PRO A 31 1.49 -5.88 -7.69
N GLU A 32 1.15 -5.71 -6.43
CA GLU A 32 1.13 -6.76 -5.42
C GLU A 32 -0.25 -7.44 -5.29
N TYR A 33 -0.38 -8.34 -4.33
CA TYR A 33 -1.60 -9.00 -3.89
C TYR A 33 -1.43 -9.41 -2.41
N TRP A 34 -2.44 -9.99 -1.76
CA TRP A 34 -2.36 -10.40 -0.35
C TRP A 34 -1.10 -11.20 -0.01
N GLY A 35 -0.56 -11.97 -0.98
CA GLY A 35 0.62 -12.82 -0.81
C GLY A 35 1.93 -12.06 -0.56
N ALA A 36 1.98 -10.74 -0.83
CA ALA A 36 3.11 -9.90 -0.43
C ALA A 36 3.35 -9.94 1.08
N TRP A 37 2.29 -10.17 1.86
CA TRP A 37 2.30 -10.26 3.32
C TRP A 37 2.39 -11.68 3.88
N LYS A 38 2.56 -12.71 3.03
CA LYS A 38 2.47 -14.14 3.40
C LYS A 38 3.34 -14.51 4.61
N LYS A 39 4.52 -13.92 4.75
CA LYS A 39 5.46 -14.19 5.85
C LYS A 39 5.03 -13.51 7.15
N GLU A 40 4.63 -12.25 7.08
CA GLU A 40 4.12 -11.47 8.21
C GLU A 40 2.81 -12.07 8.74
N LEU A 41 1.90 -12.46 7.83
CA LEU A 41 0.65 -13.13 8.20
C LEU A 41 0.89 -14.45 8.96
N ASN A 42 1.87 -15.23 8.50
CA ASN A 42 2.25 -16.49 9.19
C ASN A 42 2.88 -16.23 10.56
N ASP A 43 3.64 -15.16 10.71
CA ASP A 43 4.31 -14.87 11.99
C ASP A 43 3.37 -14.17 12.97
N LEU A 44 2.71 -13.10 12.56
CA LEU A 44 1.81 -12.31 13.41
C LEU A 44 0.49 -13.03 13.71
N GLY A 45 0.05 -13.93 12.82
CA GLY A 45 -1.11 -14.78 13.07
C GLY A 45 -0.97 -15.78 14.21
N LYS A 46 0.23 -15.92 14.82
CA LYS A 46 0.43 -16.71 16.02
C LYS A 46 -0.19 -16.07 17.26
N ASP A 47 -0.31 -14.76 17.28
CA ASP A 47 -0.77 -13.96 18.43
C ASP A 47 -1.80 -12.86 18.09
N HIS A 48 -2.18 -12.73 16.81
CA HIS A 48 -3.17 -11.76 16.32
C HIS A 48 -4.13 -12.40 15.32
N TYR A 49 -5.28 -11.77 15.11
CA TYR A 49 -6.17 -12.07 13.99
C TYR A 49 -5.78 -11.22 12.79
N VAL A 50 -5.06 -11.80 11.84
CA VAL A 50 -4.53 -11.10 10.66
C VAL A 50 -5.46 -11.27 9.47
N ILE A 51 -5.68 -10.19 8.72
CA ILE A 51 -6.60 -10.08 7.59
C ILE A 51 -5.85 -9.39 6.45
N ALA A 52 -5.80 -9.98 5.27
CA ALA A 52 -5.19 -9.37 4.09
C ALA A 52 -6.13 -9.52 2.89
N PRO A 53 -6.83 -8.43 2.48
CA PRO A 53 -7.60 -8.44 1.25
C PRO A 53 -6.69 -8.36 0.03
N ASP A 54 -7.16 -8.93 -1.09
CA ASP A 54 -6.80 -8.42 -2.39
C ASP A 54 -7.60 -7.13 -2.62
N LEU A 55 -6.90 -6.02 -2.78
CA LEU A 55 -7.55 -4.73 -2.98
C LEU A 55 -8.41 -4.71 -4.24
N ARG A 56 -9.33 -3.75 -4.37
CA ARG A 56 -10.18 -3.58 -5.56
C ARG A 56 -9.37 -3.70 -6.84
N GLY A 57 -9.75 -4.62 -7.71
CA GLY A 57 -9.10 -4.83 -9.00
C GLY A 57 -7.91 -5.78 -9.00
N TYR A 58 -7.37 -6.15 -7.86
CA TYR A 58 -6.22 -7.05 -7.77
C TYR A 58 -6.62 -8.51 -7.63
N ASN A 59 -5.78 -9.39 -8.14
CA ASN A 59 -5.83 -10.85 -8.03
C ASN A 59 -7.24 -11.44 -8.14
N LEU A 60 -7.86 -11.92 -7.07
CA LEU A 60 -9.17 -12.56 -7.07
C LEU A 60 -10.35 -11.62 -6.75
N THR A 61 -10.08 -10.35 -6.46
CA THR A 61 -11.11 -9.34 -6.22
C THR A 61 -11.68 -8.80 -7.55
N SER A 62 -12.96 -8.44 -7.55
CA SER A 62 -13.66 -7.84 -8.70
C SER A 62 -12.92 -6.63 -9.27
N ARG A 63 -12.97 -6.48 -10.59
CA ARG A 63 -12.32 -5.43 -11.38
C ARG A 63 -13.33 -4.56 -12.12
N PRO A 64 -13.85 -3.51 -11.49
CA PRO A 64 -14.66 -2.51 -12.19
C PRO A 64 -13.91 -1.94 -13.39
N GLN A 65 -14.66 -1.59 -14.47
CA GLN A 65 -14.04 -1.24 -15.74
C GLN A 65 -13.67 0.25 -15.85
N LYS A 66 -14.35 1.11 -15.10
CA LYS A 66 -14.17 2.56 -15.20
C LYS A 66 -13.06 3.04 -14.28
N VAL A 67 -12.27 3.99 -14.73
CA VAL A 67 -11.21 4.64 -13.92
C VAL A 67 -11.79 5.25 -12.64
N GLU A 68 -12.97 5.88 -12.73
CA GLU A 68 -13.64 6.54 -11.61
C GLU A 68 -13.97 5.58 -10.47
N ASP A 69 -14.17 4.28 -10.76
CA ASP A 69 -14.44 3.26 -9.76
C ASP A 69 -13.23 3.00 -8.84
N TYR A 70 -12.03 3.51 -9.19
CA TYR A 70 -10.79 3.42 -8.42
C TYR A 70 -10.46 4.71 -7.66
N HIS A 71 -11.37 5.68 -7.65
CA HIS A 71 -11.20 6.90 -6.86
C HIS A 71 -11.07 6.55 -5.37
N ILE A 72 -10.20 7.28 -4.66
CA ILE A 72 -9.83 6.98 -3.26
C ILE A 72 -11.03 6.81 -2.32
N LYS A 73 -12.14 7.51 -2.54
CA LYS A 73 -13.37 7.34 -1.76
C LYS A 73 -13.96 5.93 -1.82
N HIS A 74 -13.87 5.26 -2.99
CA HIS A 74 -14.34 3.89 -3.15
C HIS A 74 -13.41 2.89 -2.47
N LEU A 75 -12.09 3.13 -2.56
CA LEU A 75 -11.08 2.29 -1.91
C LEU A 75 -11.16 2.37 -0.39
N VAL A 76 -11.36 3.56 0.15
CA VAL A 76 -11.57 3.79 1.59
C VAL A 76 -12.84 3.08 2.05
N GLU A 77 -13.92 3.17 1.29
CA GLU A 77 -15.18 2.51 1.60
C GLU A 77 -15.07 0.97 1.53
N ASP A 78 -14.23 0.42 0.66
CA ASP A 78 -13.95 -1.02 0.61
C ASP A 78 -13.36 -1.52 1.93
N VAL A 79 -12.37 -0.80 2.49
CA VAL A 79 -11.77 -1.15 3.80
C VAL A 79 -12.81 -1.05 4.91
N ARG A 80 -13.62 0.04 4.92
CA ARG A 80 -14.67 0.23 5.90
C ARG A 80 -15.72 -0.88 5.84
N ALA A 81 -16.15 -1.22 4.63
CA ALA A 81 -17.15 -2.27 4.40
C ALA A 81 -16.62 -3.67 4.77
N LEU A 82 -15.31 -3.95 4.51
CA LEU A 82 -14.67 -5.18 4.97
C LEU A 82 -14.66 -5.27 6.50
N MET A 83 -14.28 -4.20 7.19
CA MET A 83 -14.32 -4.15 8.66
C MET A 83 -15.75 -4.41 9.18
N GLN A 84 -16.76 -3.79 8.57
CA GLN A 84 -18.17 -3.97 8.93
C GLN A 84 -18.62 -5.42 8.69
N HIS A 85 -18.25 -6.02 7.54
CA HIS A 85 -18.55 -7.43 7.21
C HIS A 85 -17.97 -8.39 8.26
N LEU A 86 -16.76 -8.11 8.74
CA LEU A 86 -16.08 -8.90 9.76
C LEU A 86 -16.51 -8.57 11.20
N GLY A 87 -17.43 -7.63 11.41
CA GLY A 87 -17.87 -7.20 12.73
C GLY A 87 -16.80 -6.47 13.54
N LEU A 88 -15.77 -5.93 12.89
CA LEU A 88 -14.66 -5.24 13.54
C LEU A 88 -15.07 -3.80 13.88
N LYS A 89 -15.02 -3.45 15.16
CA LYS A 89 -15.23 -2.07 15.62
C LYS A 89 -14.01 -1.19 15.37
N LYS A 90 -12.83 -1.75 15.56
CA LYS A 90 -11.52 -1.12 15.34
C LYS A 90 -10.53 -2.17 14.87
N SER A 91 -9.47 -1.75 14.20
CA SER A 91 -8.35 -2.61 13.81
C SER A 91 -7.04 -1.82 13.79
N SER A 92 -5.92 -2.50 13.96
CA SER A 92 -4.64 -1.97 13.52
C SER A 92 -4.51 -2.16 12.01
N ILE A 93 -3.78 -1.27 11.34
CA ILE A 93 -3.53 -1.34 9.89
C ILE A 93 -2.01 -1.38 9.66
N VAL A 94 -1.56 -2.30 8.81
CA VAL A 94 -0.20 -2.40 8.29
C VAL A 94 -0.27 -2.29 6.78
N CYS A 95 0.52 -1.41 6.19
CA CYS A 95 0.37 -1.10 4.78
C CYS A 95 1.67 -0.64 4.11
N GLN A 96 1.75 -0.88 2.80
CA GLN A 96 2.88 -0.53 1.94
C GLN A 96 2.38 0.02 0.60
N ASP A 97 3.15 0.87 -0.07
CA ASP A 97 2.89 1.40 -1.41
C ASP A 97 1.45 1.94 -1.56
N TRP A 98 0.67 1.53 -2.57
CA TRP A 98 -0.74 1.93 -2.72
C TRP A 98 -1.61 1.55 -1.52
N GLY A 99 -1.30 0.43 -0.87
CA GLY A 99 -1.95 0.06 0.39
C GLY A 99 -1.72 1.11 1.49
N ALA A 100 -0.53 1.73 1.52
CA ALA A 100 -0.23 2.79 2.48
C ALA A 100 -0.91 4.13 2.11
N LEU A 101 -0.99 4.49 0.83
CA LEU A 101 -1.77 5.66 0.38
C LEU A 101 -3.25 5.51 0.73
N LEU A 102 -3.80 4.31 0.51
CA LEU A 102 -5.15 3.96 0.95
C LEU A 102 -5.28 3.97 2.47
N GLY A 103 -4.33 3.37 3.18
CA GLY A 103 -4.30 3.32 4.65
C GLY A 103 -4.29 4.71 5.29
N TRP A 104 -3.45 5.62 4.80
CA TRP A 104 -3.45 7.02 5.22
C TRP A 104 -4.79 7.70 4.92
N SER A 105 -5.32 7.51 3.70
CA SER A 105 -6.60 8.09 3.31
C SER A 105 -7.77 7.57 4.16
N PHE A 106 -7.70 6.30 4.57
CA PHE A 106 -8.65 5.69 5.49
C PHE A 106 -8.51 6.27 6.91
N LEU A 107 -7.29 6.34 7.43
CA LEU A 107 -7.00 6.88 8.76
C LEU A 107 -7.46 8.33 8.92
N LEU A 108 -7.20 9.17 7.92
CA LEU A 108 -7.60 10.58 7.92
C LEU A 108 -9.13 10.77 7.91
N ARG A 109 -9.88 9.84 7.31
CA ARG A 109 -11.35 9.91 7.20
C ARG A 109 -12.07 9.16 8.33
N HIS A 110 -11.42 8.13 8.88
CA HIS A 110 -11.99 7.25 9.90
C HIS A 110 -11.00 6.98 11.06
N PRO A 111 -10.49 8.02 11.73
CA PRO A 111 -9.48 7.85 12.80
C PRO A 111 -10.00 6.98 13.96
N ASP A 112 -11.30 7.00 14.21
CA ASP A 112 -11.93 6.22 15.29
C ASP A 112 -11.95 4.72 15.02
N LEU A 113 -11.73 4.28 13.78
CA LEU A 113 -11.70 2.87 13.40
C LEU A 113 -10.29 2.26 13.47
N VAL A 114 -9.24 3.08 13.64
CA VAL A 114 -7.84 2.63 13.63
C VAL A 114 -7.25 2.74 15.03
N THR A 115 -6.78 1.62 15.57
CA THR A 115 -6.12 1.58 16.88
C THR A 115 -4.66 1.97 16.80
N ARG A 116 -3.94 1.47 15.81
CA ARG A 116 -2.54 1.75 15.50
C ARG A 116 -2.32 1.67 13.99
N PHE A 117 -1.44 2.47 13.48
CA PHE A 117 -1.17 2.54 12.04
C PHE A 117 0.31 2.30 11.77
N VAL A 118 0.60 1.34 10.90
CA VAL A 118 1.96 1.03 10.45
C VAL A 118 2.03 1.26 8.95
N THR A 119 2.93 2.14 8.53
CA THR A 119 3.16 2.45 7.13
C THR A 119 4.61 2.18 6.75
N ILE A 120 4.81 1.57 5.59
CA ILE A 120 6.15 1.28 5.06
C ILE A 120 6.41 2.20 3.88
N ASN A 121 7.51 2.94 3.94
CA ASN A 121 8.05 3.89 2.96
C ASN A 121 7.14 5.08 2.61
N ILE A 122 5.83 4.94 2.61
CA ILE A 122 4.89 6.02 2.26
C ILE A 122 4.65 6.93 3.46
N THR A 123 4.98 8.20 3.29
CA THR A 123 4.72 9.24 4.29
C THR A 123 3.27 9.74 4.20
N HIS A 124 2.92 10.73 5.02
CA HIS A 124 1.61 11.37 4.98
C HIS A 124 1.30 11.97 3.59
N PRO A 125 0.10 11.78 3.02
CA PRO A 125 -0.22 12.24 1.66
C PRO A 125 0.06 13.72 1.39
N ALA A 126 -0.17 14.60 2.38
CA ALA A 126 0.14 16.03 2.23
C ALA A 126 1.64 16.30 2.01
N LEU A 127 2.49 15.49 2.64
CA LEU A 127 3.95 15.61 2.47
C LEU A 127 4.38 14.99 1.15
N PHE A 128 3.81 13.86 0.79
CA PHE A 128 4.10 13.23 -0.50
C PHE A 128 3.68 14.12 -1.68
N ASP A 129 2.49 14.73 -1.61
CA ASP A 129 2.03 15.71 -2.60
C ASP A 129 2.97 16.93 -2.69
N ARG A 130 3.50 17.41 -1.55
CA ARG A 130 4.51 18.46 -1.52
C ARG A 130 5.77 18.04 -2.27
N GLU A 131 6.29 16.85 -1.98
CA GLU A 131 7.51 16.36 -2.63
C GLU A 131 7.32 16.17 -4.15
N LEU A 132 6.16 15.70 -4.59
CA LEU A 132 5.83 15.60 -6.01
C LEU A 132 5.75 16.97 -6.70
N ARG A 133 5.32 18.03 -6.01
CA ARG A 133 5.22 19.40 -6.57
C ARG A 133 6.53 20.17 -6.53
N GLU A 134 7.33 19.98 -5.47
CA GLU A 134 8.38 20.94 -5.11
C GLU A 134 9.80 20.33 -5.10
N ASN A 135 9.95 19.00 -5.01
CA ASN A 135 11.25 18.35 -4.93
C ASN A 135 11.67 17.74 -6.27
N PRO A 136 12.64 18.34 -7.00
CA PRO A 136 13.09 17.81 -8.29
C PRO A 136 13.62 16.38 -8.23
N ARG A 137 14.22 15.97 -7.10
CA ARG A 137 14.71 14.58 -6.93
C ARG A 137 13.54 13.61 -6.85
N GLN A 138 12.50 13.93 -6.05
CA GLN A 138 11.31 13.11 -5.95
C GLN A 138 10.52 13.12 -7.27
N GLN A 139 10.46 14.25 -7.98
CA GLN A 139 9.85 14.32 -9.31
C GLN A 139 10.54 13.39 -10.31
N LEU A 140 11.87 13.34 -10.28
CA LEU A 140 12.64 12.42 -11.13
C LEU A 140 12.36 10.95 -10.75
N ALA A 141 12.37 10.62 -9.48
CA ALA A 141 12.06 9.27 -8.97
C ALA A 141 10.62 8.82 -9.30
N ALA A 142 9.69 9.78 -9.45
CA ALA A 142 8.28 9.53 -9.70
C ALA A 142 7.89 9.57 -11.20
N GLN A 143 8.83 9.68 -12.15
CA GLN A 143 8.52 9.73 -13.58
C GLN A 143 7.73 8.51 -14.09
N TYR A 144 7.92 7.36 -13.47
CA TYR A 144 7.16 6.15 -13.81
C TYR A 144 5.64 6.34 -13.64
N MET A 145 5.18 7.23 -12.75
CA MET A 145 3.76 7.50 -12.54
C MET A 145 3.11 8.11 -13.79
N LEU A 146 3.82 8.95 -14.54
CA LEU A 146 3.35 9.49 -15.81
C LEU A 146 3.21 8.39 -16.86
N VAL A 147 4.16 7.44 -16.89
CA VAL A 147 4.05 6.26 -17.77
C VAL A 147 2.83 5.42 -17.37
N PHE A 148 2.63 5.17 -16.07
CA PHE A 148 1.51 4.37 -15.58
C PHE A 148 0.13 5.00 -15.84
N ALA A 149 0.07 6.33 -15.88
CA ALA A 149 -1.15 7.03 -16.28
C ALA A 149 -1.42 6.97 -17.79
N SER A 150 -0.39 6.71 -18.60
CA SER A 150 -0.46 6.76 -20.07
C SER A 150 -1.05 5.47 -20.68
N PRO A 151 -1.49 5.51 -21.96
CA PRO A 151 -1.93 4.32 -22.71
C PRO A 151 -0.82 3.29 -22.98
N GLN A 152 0.46 3.66 -22.79
CA GLN A 152 1.62 2.77 -23.02
C GLN A 152 1.89 1.87 -21.81
N ALA A 153 1.25 2.09 -20.68
CA ALA A 153 1.52 1.35 -19.45
C ALA A 153 1.22 -0.15 -19.58
N GLU A 154 0.04 -0.52 -20.07
CA GLU A 154 -0.35 -1.93 -20.22
C GLU A 154 0.61 -2.71 -21.12
N PRO A 155 0.91 -2.26 -22.37
CA PRO A 155 1.90 -2.95 -23.21
C PRO A 155 3.26 -3.10 -22.55
N GLN A 156 3.73 -2.09 -21.83
CA GLN A 156 5.04 -2.11 -21.16
C GLN A 156 5.07 -3.10 -19.98
N LEU A 157 4.03 -3.10 -19.14
CA LEU A 157 4.00 -3.93 -17.94
C LEU A 157 3.67 -5.39 -18.24
N MET A 158 2.87 -5.64 -19.28
CA MET A 158 2.41 -6.98 -19.66
C MET A 158 3.31 -7.65 -20.70
N GLY A 159 4.16 -6.87 -21.39
CA GLY A 159 5.07 -7.37 -22.42
C GLY A 159 6.06 -8.41 -21.88
N ASP A 160 6.53 -9.30 -22.79
CA ASP A 160 7.54 -10.32 -22.49
C ASP A 160 7.23 -11.13 -21.21
N ASP A 161 5.99 -11.59 -21.09
CA ASP A 161 5.52 -12.34 -19.93
C ASP A 161 5.80 -11.61 -18.58
N PHE A 162 5.40 -10.34 -18.50
CA PHE A 162 5.59 -9.47 -17.33
C PHE A 162 7.06 -9.23 -16.96
N ALA A 163 7.96 -9.21 -17.95
CA ALA A 163 9.39 -9.04 -17.69
C ALA A 163 9.71 -7.79 -16.86
N TRP A 164 9.00 -6.67 -17.13
CA TRP A 164 9.17 -5.45 -16.36
C TRP A 164 8.77 -5.65 -14.88
N ALA A 165 7.59 -6.21 -14.62
CA ALA A 165 7.11 -6.43 -13.25
C ALA A 165 7.98 -7.44 -12.49
N LYS A 166 8.41 -8.52 -13.17
CA LYS A 166 9.38 -9.48 -12.60
C LYS A 166 10.69 -8.79 -12.21
N GLN A 167 11.21 -7.92 -13.07
CA GLN A 167 12.45 -7.19 -12.78
C GLN A 167 12.26 -6.19 -11.64
N ALA A 168 11.21 -5.37 -11.69
CA ALA A 168 11.00 -4.28 -10.76
C ALA A 168 10.60 -4.76 -9.35
N VAL A 169 9.95 -5.93 -9.22
CA VAL A 169 9.47 -6.47 -7.94
C VAL A 169 10.32 -7.67 -7.51
N ILE A 170 10.28 -8.75 -8.29
CA ILE A 170 10.82 -10.04 -7.86
C ILE A 170 12.35 -10.02 -7.83
N ASN A 171 12.97 -9.59 -8.92
CA ASN A 171 14.43 -9.61 -9.05
C ASN A 171 15.08 -8.53 -8.17
N ASP A 172 14.46 -7.36 -8.07
CA ASP A 172 14.93 -6.29 -7.20
C ASP A 172 14.87 -6.71 -5.73
N ALA A 173 13.73 -7.22 -5.25
CA ALA A 173 13.60 -7.72 -3.90
C ALA A 173 14.58 -8.88 -3.60
N ARG A 174 14.77 -9.83 -4.54
CA ARG A 174 15.75 -10.92 -4.40
C ARG A 174 17.19 -10.40 -4.28
N ALA A 175 17.54 -9.37 -5.06
CA ALA A 175 18.86 -8.74 -5.00
C ALA A 175 19.16 -8.09 -3.64
N HIS A 176 18.09 -7.73 -2.89
CA HIS A 176 18.17 -7.12 -1.55
C HIS A 176 17.77 -8.07 -0.41
N GLY A 177 17.81 -9.38 -0.67
CA GLY A 177 17.70 -10.41 0.37
C GLY A 177 16.33 -11.07 0.52
N ALA A 178 15.35 -10.73 -0.33
CA ALA A 178 14.08 -11.44 -0.31
C ALA A 178 14.26 -12.92 -0.72
N ILE A 179 13.67 -13.82 0.05
CA ILE A 179 13.63 -15.25 -0.27
C ILE A 179 12.26 -15.54 -0.86
N LEU A 180 12.21 -15.66 -2.18
CA LEU A 180 11.02 -16.03 -2.94
C LEU A 180 11.32 -17.32 -3.71
N SER A 181 10.54 -18.37 -3.47
CA SER A 181 10.60 -19.63 -4.22
C SER A 181 10.06 -19.44 -5.63
N GLU A 182 10.28 -20.39 -6.52
CA GLU A 182 9.67 -20.38 -7.85
C GLU A 182 8.12 -20.50 -7.78
N ASP A 183 7.60 -21.19 -6.76
CA ASP A 183 6.15 -21.24 -6.51
C ASP A 183 5.61 -19.86 -6.09
N ASP A 184 6.33 -19.12 -5.22
CA ASP A 184 5.94 -17.75 -4.89
C ASP A 184 5.94 -16.87 -6.14
N VAL A 185 6.96 -16.97 -7.00
CA VAL A 185 7.01 -16.22 -8.27
C VAL A 185 5.85 -16.59 -9.18
N ALA A 186 5.52 -17.88 -9.27
CA ALA A 186 4.38 -18.34 -10.08
C ALA A 186 3.05 -17.80 -9.55
N GLU A 187 2.86 -17.73 -8.22
CA GLU A 187 1.68 -17.10 -7.61
C GLU A 187 1.59 -15.60 -7.95
N TRP A 188 2.71 -14.86 -7.90
CA TRP A 188 2.77 -13.46 -8.30
C TRP A 188 2.36 -13.27 -9.77
N VAL A 189 2.97 -14.04 -10.67
CA VAL A 189 2.65 -13.98 -12.11
C VAL A 189 1.18 -14.37 -12.37
N ALA A 190 0.66 -15.36 -11.64
CA ALA A 190 -0.76 -15.74 -11.75
C ALA A 190 -1.70 -14.60 -11.31
N SER A 191 -1.32 -13.81 -10.30
CA SER A 191 -2.09 -12.63 -9.88
C SER A 191 -2.12 -11.56 -10.96
N TRP A 192 -1.00 -11.32 -11.64
CA TRP A 192 -0.89 -10.36 -12.76
C TRP A 192 -1.63 -10.83 -14.01
N ARG A 193 -1.67 -12.14 -14.26
CA ARG A 193 -2.39 -12.76 -15.41
C ARG A 193 -3.91 -12.76 -15.26
N GLN A 194 -4.46 -12.42 -14.09
CA GLN A 194 -5.90 -12.27 -13.97
C GLN A 194 -6.41 -11.25 -14.99
N PRO A 195 -7.46 -11.54 -15.78
CA PRO A 195 -7.92 -10.64 -16.82
C PRO A 195 -8.19 -9.22 -16.30
N GLY A 196 -7.48 -8.23 -16.82
CA GLY A 196 -7.63 -6.83 -16.45
C GLY A 196 -6.94 -6.42 -15.13
N ALA A 197 -6.18 -7.29 -14.46
CA ALA A 197 -5.55 -6.97 -13.17
C ALA A 197 -4.54 -5.82 -13.26
N ILE A 198 -3.69 -5.82 -14.28
CA ILE A 198 -2.71 -4.73 -14.48
C ILE A 198 -3.43 -3.41 -14.77
N THR A 199 -4.41 -3.40 -15.67
CA THR A 199 -5.20 -2.18 -15.96
C THR A 199 -5.92 -1.67 -14.70
N ALA A 200 -6.48 -2.56 -13.89
CA ALA A 200 -7.12 -2.20 -12.64
C ALA A 200 -6.13 -1.54 -11.64
N GLY A 201 -4.93 -2.11 -11.50
CA GLY A 201 -3.87 -1.51 -10.68
C GLY A 201 -3.41 -0.14 -11.21
N LEU A 202 -3.27 0.02 -12.53
CA LEU A 202 -2.95 1.31 -13.17
C LEU A 202 -4.05 2.36 -12.97
N ASN A 203 -5.30 1.93 -12.86
CA ASN A 203 -6.42 2.84 -12.62
C ASN A 203 -6.36 3.53 -11.26
N TYR A 204 -5.60 3.01 -10.29
CA TYR A 204 -5.31 3.72 -9.04
C TYR A 204 -4.56 5.03 -9.30
N TYR A 205 -3.51 4.98 -10.14
CA TYR A 205 -2.73 6.17 -10.53
C TYR A 205 -3.58 7.14 -11.34
N ARG A 206 -4.34 6.63 -12.32
CA ARG A 206 -5.21 7.43 -13.20
C ARG A 206 -6.33 8.13 -12.41
N ALA A 207 -7.01 7.41 -11.53
CA ALA A 207 -8.10 7.94 -10.70
C ALA A 207 -7.59 8.96 -9.68
N ALA A 208 -6.42 8.72 -9.09
CA ALA A 208 -5.78 9.64 -8.15
C ALA A 208 -5.14 10.85 -8.82
N LYS A 209 -5.00 10.86 -10.15
CA LYS A 209 -4.23 11.88 -10.88
C LYS A 209 -2.86 12.09 -10.25
N MET A 210 -2.21 10.99 -9.88
CA MET A 210 -0.97 11.03 -9.12
C MET A 210 0.25 11.11 -10.03
N GLY A 211 1.13 12.05 -9.75
CA GLY A 211 2.40 12.16 -10.46
C GLY A 211 3.14 13.46 -10.19
N PRO A 212 4.36 13.59 -10.72
CA PRO A 212 5.06 14.85 -10.79
C PRO A 212 4.39 15.79 -11.82
N PRO A 213 4.81 17.05 -11.94
CA PRO A 213 4.37 17.93 -13.03
C PRO A 213 4.66 17.29 -14.40
N ASP A 214 3.67 17.30 -15.30
CA ASP A 214 3.76 16.67 -16.63
C ASP A 214 4.16 17.64 -17.76
N GLY A 215 4.23 18.94 -17.45
CA GLY A 215 4.46 19.99 -18.47
C GLY A 215 3.22 20.33 -19.33
N GLU A 216 2.12 19.59 -19.19
CA GLU A 216 0.87 19.78 -19.95
C GLU A 216 -0.26 20.36 -19.11
N GLY A 217 0.03 20.72 -17.85
CA GLY A 217 -0.92 21.40 -16.95
C GLY A 217 -1.18 20.68 -15.64
N HIS A 218 -0.68 19.46 -15.42
CA HIS A 218 -0.70 18.83 -14.11
C HIS A 218 0.39 19.42 -13.21
N PRO A 219 0.04 20.02 -12.05
CA PRO A 219 1.00 20.73 -11.20
C PRO A 219 1.86 19.81 -10.32
N GLY A 220 1.68 18.50 -10.44
CA GLY A 220 2.19 17.49 -9.50
C GLY A 220 1.27 17.28 -8.29
N GLY A 221 1.45 16.15 -7.62
CA GLY A 221 0.65 15.73 -6.46
C GLY A 221 -0.43 14.71 -6.80
N SER A 222 -1.50 14.72 -6.03
CA SER A 222 -2.63 13.78 -6.18
C SER A 222 -3.95 14.39 -5.71
N ASN A 223 -5.06 13.65 -5.85
CA ASN A 223 -6.36 13.99 -5.27
C ASN A 223 -6.69 13.19 -4.00
N LEU A 224 -5.73 12.52 -3.38
CA LEU A 224 -5.95 11.66 -2.21
C LEU A 224 -6.56 12.41 -1.02
N LEU A 225 -6.30 13.70 -0.88
CA LEU A 225 -6.80 14.56 0.18
C LEU A 225 -8.11 15.27 -0.19
N GLU A 226 -8.69 14.99 -1.36
CA GLU A 226 -9.94 15.61 -1.79
C GLU A 226 -11.05 15.42 -0.74
N GLY A 227 -11.75 16.50 -0.43
CA GLY A 227 -12.82 16.53 0.57
C GLY A 227 -12.35 16.63 2.03
N LEU A 228 -11.05 16.59 2.31
CA LEU A 228 -10.49 16.84 3.63
C LEU A 228 -10.03 18.30 3.76
N LYS A 229 -10.20 18.86 4.96
CA LYS A 229 -9.67 20.19 5.31
C LYS A 229 -8.30 20.08 5.97
N PRO A 230 -7.44 21.11 5.93
CA PRO A 230 -6.10 21.08 6.54
C PRO A 230 -6.09 20.75 8.05
N ASP A 231 -7.12 21.12 8.80
CA ASP A 231 -7.26 20.78 10.22
C ASP A 231 -7.49 19.29 10.48
N GLN A 232 -7.91 18.54 9.46
CA GLN A 232 -8.07 17.08 9.51
C GLN A 232 -6.79 16.31 9.16
N TYR A 233 -5.70 17.00 8.81
CA TYR A 233 -4.44 16.33 8.42
C TYR A 233 -3.63 15.88 9.63
N VAL A 234 -3.87 16.40 10.83
CA VAL A 234 -3.15 15.99 12.03
C VAL A 234 -3.70 14.65 12.54
N VAL A 235 -2.83 13.65 12.62
CA VAL A 235 -3.16 12.29 13.03
C VAL A 235 -2.69 12.03 14.45
N HIS A 236 -3.65 11.83 15.36
CA HIS A 236 -3.37 11.53 16.78
C HIS A 236 -3.26 10.02 17.07
N THR A 237 -3.74 9.17 16.16
CA THR A 237 -3.52 7.72 16.23
C THR A 237 -2.03 7.43 16.26
N PRO A 238 -1.52 6.54 17.14
CA PRO A 238 -0.12 6.14 17.10
C PRO A 238 0.28 5.57 15.74
N VAL A 239 1.40 6.06 15.19
CA VAL A 239 1.93 5.65 13.89
C VAL A 239 3.34 5.10 14.03
N LEU A 240 3.58 3.94 13.44
CA LEU A 240 4.91 3.42 13.15
C LEU A 240 5.21 3.63 11.67
N PHE A 241 6.25 4.39 11.38
CA PHE A 241 6.81 4.56 10.04
C PHE A 241 8.07 3.71 9.90
N ILE A 242 8.03 2.71 9.02
CA ILE A 242 9.19 1.87 8.67
C ILE A 242 9.73 2.38 7.35
N HIS A 243 11.03 2.63 7.25
CA HIS A 243 11.65 3.15 6.04
C HIS A 243 12.85 2.31 5.60
N GLY A 244 12.82 1.85 4.35
CA GLY A 244 13.96 1.29 3.65
C GLY A 244 14.82 2.44 3.09
N GLU A 245 16.05 2.61 3.61
CA GLU A 245 16.87 3.76 3.27
C GLU A 245 17.42 3.72 1.84
N GLN A 246 17.29 2.57 1.15
CA GLN A 246 17.66 2.41 -0.24
C GLN A 246 16.46 2.50 -1.20
N ASP A 247 15.28 2.95 -0.72
CA ASP A 247 14.14 3.18 -1.59
C ASP A 247 14.44 4.28 -2.62
N THR A 248 14.42 3.92 -3.90
CA THR A 248 14.67 4.84 -5.02
C THR A 248 13.40 5.47 -5.57
N TYR A 249 12.22 5.01 -5.16
CA TYR A 249 10.91 5.55 -5.56
C TYR A 249 10.42 6.61 -4.60
N LEU A 250 10.63 6.40 -3.28
CA LEU A 250 10.11 7.22 -2.20
C LEU A 250 11.27 7.72 -1.33
N LEU A 251 11.73 8.92 -1.63
CA LEU A 251 12.93 9.46 -1.02
C LEU A 251 12.68 9.86 0.44
N ALA A 252 13.72 9.75 1.27
CA ALA A 252 13.67 10.11 2.69
C ALA A 252 13.29 11.58 2.95
N ASP A 253 13.45 12.46 1.96
CA ASP A 253 13.03 13.87 2.03
C ASP A 253 11.54 14.02 2.37
N GLY A 254 10.70 13.06 1.94
CA GLY A 254 9.27 13.02 2.24
C GLY A 254 8.92 12.92 3.73
N GLN A 255 9.89 12.61 4.59
CA GLN A 255 9.68 12.53 6.04
C GLN A 255 9.75 13.90 6.72
N ARG A 256 10.26 14.94 6.02
CA ARG A 256 10.37 16.28 6.58
C ARG A 256 8.99 16.85 6.87
N GLY A 257 8.73 17.19 8.13
CA GLY A 257 7.43 17.66 8.60
C GLY A 257 6.47 16.55 9.06
N LEU A 258 6.89 15.28 9.02
CA LEU A 258 5.99 14.19 9.40
C LEU A 258 5.59 14.24 10.88
N LYS A 259 6.49 14.65 11.75
CA LYS A 259 6.23 14.74 13.20
C LYS A 259 5.23 15.84 13.57
N GLU A 260 5.15 16.90 12.77
CA GLU A 260 4.15 17.96 12.93
C GLU A 260 2.74 17.49 12.62
N LEU A 261 2.60 16.61 11.62
CA LEU A 261 1.31 16.01 11.25
C LEU A 261 0.98 14.76 12.07
N VAL A 262 1.98 14.13 12.69
CA VAL A 262 1.83 12.88 13.45
C VAL A 262 2.55 13.00 14.78
N PRO A 263 1.95 13.63 15.81
CA PRO A 263 2.59 13.81 17.11
C PRO A 263 3.04 12.50 17.79
N ASN A 264 2.28 11.41 17.59
CA ASN A 264 2.54 10.07 18.15
C ASN A 264 3.28 9.17 17.15
N LEU A 265 4.42 9.66 16.60
CA LEU A 265 5.21 8.99 15.58
C LEU A 265 6.38 8.22 16.16
N THR A 266 6.49 6.96 15.82
CA THR A 266 7.69 6.11 15.94
C THR A 266 8.29 5.88 14.56
N ILE A 267 9.61 5.96 14.41
CA ILE A 267 10.31 5.68 13.14
C ILE A 267 11.28 4.51 13.36
N ARG A 268 11.26 3.56 12.43
CA ARG A 268 12.25 2.49 12.28
C ARG A 268 12.87 2.56 10.90
N ARG A 269 14.20 2.48 10.83
CA ARG A 269 14.97 2.56 9.57
C ARG A 269 15.66 1.25 9.32
N LEU A 270 15.66 0.84 8.06
CA LEU A 270 16.34 -0.34 7.56
C LEU A 270 17.36 0.10 6.50
N PRO A 271 18.65 0.22 6.87
CA PRO A 271 19.69 0.82 6.01
C PRO A 271 19.94 0.05 4.71
N ASP A 272 19.63 -1.24 4.72
CA ASP A 272 19.87 -2.20 3.64
C ASP A 272 18.57 -2.71 2.98
N ALA A 273 17.46 -1.99 3.14
CA ALA A 273 16.19 -2.30 2.50
C ALA A 273 15.80 -1.23 1.47
N THR A 274 15.14 -1.69 0.40
CA THR A 274 14.64 -0.87 -0.70
C THR A 274 13.16 -0.54 -0.55
N HIS A 275 12.44 -0.43 -1.66
CA HIS A 275 10.99 -0.26 -1.67
C HIS A 275 10.24 -1.50 -1.16
N TRP A 276 10.80 -2.69 -1.39
CA TRP A 276 10.15 -3.98 -1.12
C TRP A 276 10.44 -4.50 0.29
N VAL A 277 10.41 -3.61 1.29
CA VAL A 277 10.77 -3.89 2.70
C VAL A 277 10.09 -5.14 3.25
N ALA A 278 8.79 -5.32 3.00
CA ALA A 278 8.04 -6.47 3.50
C ALA A 278 8.57 -7.80 2.92
N LEU A 279 8.98 -7.82 1.66
CA LEU A 279 9.57 -9.00 1.02
C LEU A 279 11.00 -9.28 1.47
N GLU A 280 11.78 -8.20 1.67
CA GLU A 280 13.21 -8.24 1.98
C GLU A 280 13.48 -8.53 3.46
N LYS A 281 12.73 -7.89 4.35
CA LYS A 281 12.92 -7.87 5.81
C LYS A 281 11.67 -8.32 6.60
N PRO A 282 11.01 -9.42 6.22
CA PRO A 282 9.73 -9.82 6.84
C PRO A 282 9.81 -10.08 8.34
N ARG A 283 10.99 -10.53 8.84
CA ARG A 283 11.19 -10.78 10.27
C ARG A 283 11.27 -9.48 11.06
N GLU A 284 12.04 -8.52 10.56
CA GLU A 284 12.21 -7.19 11.15
C GLU A 284 10.88 -6.44 11.13
N VAL A 285 10.13 -6.49 10.01
CA VAL A 285 8.81 -5.89 9.91
C VAL A 285 7.86 -6.51 10.94
N SER A 286 7.77 -7.83 11.02
CA SER A 286 6.91 -8.52 11.99
C SER A 286 7.30 -8.18 13.44
N GLN A 287 8.60 -8.09 13.73
CA GLN A 287 9.10 -7.70 15.05
C GLN A 287 8.70 -6.27 15.40
N PHE A 288 8.96 -5.31 14.51
CA PHE A 288 8.63 -3.90 14.73
C PHE A 288 7.12 -3.69 14.91
N VAL A 289 6.30 -4.38 14.09
CA VAL A 289 4.84 -4.36 14.22
C VAL A 289 4.44 -4.89 15.60
N ARG A 290 4.95 -6.05 16.02
CA ARG A 290 4.60 -6.68 17.30
C ARG A 290 5.00 -5.82 18.49
N GLU A 291 6.20 -5.24 18.50
CA GLU A 291 6.68 -4.33 19.54
C GLU A 291 5.78 -3.09 19.63
N PHE A 292 5.48 -2.49 18.49
CA PHE A 292 4.64 -1.30 18.41
C PHE A 292 3.21 -1.57 18.89
N LEU A 293 2.60 -2.70 18.50
CA LEU A 293 1.26 -3.09 18.93
C LEU A 293 1.18 -3.31 20.45
N ARG A 294 2.27 -3.75 21.09
CA ARG A 294 2.36 -3.90 22.55
C ARG A 294 2.62 -2.60 23.29
N GLY A 295 2.79 -1.48 22.60
CA GLY A 295 3.11 -0.19 23.20
C GLY A 295 4.58 -0.06 23.67
N GLN A 296 5.46 -0.85 23.08
CA GLN A 296 6.91 -0.88 23.38
C GLN A 296 7.74 -0.14 22.32
N GLY A 297 7.12 0.81 21.62
CA GLY A 297 7.73 1.55 20.52
C GLY A 297 8.23 2.94 20.87
#